data_82ccdcc140261c2922d05048108e3d07
#
_entry.id   82ccdcc140261c2922d05048108e3d07
#
_cell.length_a   1.000
_cell.length_b   1.000
_cell.length_c   1.000
_cell.angle_alpha   90.00
_cell.angle_beta   90.00
_cell.angle_gamma   90.00
#
_symmetry.space_group_name_H-M   'P 1'
#
loop_
_entity.id
_entity.type
_entity.pdbx_description
1 polymer ?
#
loop_
_entity_poly.entity_id
_entity_poly.type
_entity_poly.pdbx_seq_one_letter_code
_entity_poly.pdbx_strand_id
1 'polypeptide(L)'
;MASSREAFSMHWIPLPEDHPTPSLVVDALTVERNLTRMQQYCNEHRLNLRPHTKTHKSIRMAKRQIALGAKGLTVAKVGEAERMSQASRDLFLAYPAIGTGRLQRLEGLLRASAEESQSLGTAGRIAVGIDSLEAAERIAQTARNVGLPVGIMVDLDVGFHRTGVESSAQAVELCAWVSKQSGLEFRGLMCFPGHILPAASTEAWSQYHDAIAGVVDRLRSLGIDVPVISGGSTPTAKESHRNPILNEIRPGTYIYHDWNEVALGVAGIDDCAARVVATVVSVPTKNKFILDAGSKTLSSDRHCVEPESGFGKVVDYPDAKVSRLSEEHGEVIFPETYAGPRPKVGDRVWIIPNHICVCVNLQNSFFLYQQDNPEHGGLEELAVDARGMLV
;
A
#
# COMPACT_ATOMS: atom_id res chain seq x y z
N MET A 1 -10.15 -3.71 -41.48
CA MET A 1 -9.22 -4.26 -40.45
C MET A 1 -9.51 -3.50 -39.19
N ALA A 2 -10.29 -4.08 -38.28
CA ALA A 2 -10.60 -3.46 -36.97
C ALA A 2 -9.30 -3.32 -36.18
N SER A 3 -9.09 -2.14 -35.59
CA SER A 3 -7.88 -1.78 -34.88
C SER A 3 -7.74 -2.64 -33.62
N SER A 4 -6.52 -3.00 -33.27
CA SER A 4 -6.09 -3.73 -32.06
C SER A 4 -6.52 -3.10 -30.71
N ARG A 5 -7.37 -2.06 -30.74
CA ARG A 5 -7.98 -1.42 -29.55
C ARG A 5 -9.06 -2.27 -28.87
N GLU A 6 -9.61 -3.30 -29.55
CA GLU A 6 -10.64 -4.17 -28.96
C GLU A 6 -10.11 -5.26 -27.99
N ALA A 7 -8.79 -5.39 -27.84
CA ALA A 7 -8.21 -6.45 -26.99
C ALA A 7 -8.16 -6.11 -25.49
N PHE A 8 -8.33 -4.84 -25.11
CA PHE A 8 -8.36 -4.43 -23.70
C PHE A 8 -9.68 -3.73 -23.41
N SER A 9 -10.53 -4.33 -22.59
CA SER A 9 -11.82 -3.77 -22.16
C SER A 9 -11.68 -2.59 -21.18
N MET A 10 -10.52 -1.96 -21.14
CA MET A 10 -10.23 -0.87 -20.24
C MET A 10 -11.11 0.33 -20.53
N HIS A 11 -11.80 0.83 -19.50
CA HIS A 11 -12.49 2.11 -19.58
C HIS A 11 -11.49 3.23 -19.90
N TRP A 12 -11.64 3.80 -21.10
CA TRP A 12 -10.91 4.99 -21.48
C TRP A 12 -11.48 6.19 -20.72
N ILE A 13 -10.64 6.86 -19.94
CA ILE A 13 -11.02 8.10 -19.26
C ILE A 13 -10.91 9.22 -20.28
N PRO A 14 -12.03 9.88 -20.62
CA PRO A 14 -11.98 11.06 -21.48
C PRO A 14 -11.32 12.21 -20.71
N LEU A 15 -10.23 12.73 -21.24
CA LEU A 15 -9.53 13.88 -20.65
C LEU A 15 -9.79 15.12 -21.49
N PRO A 16 -10.04 16.29 -20.86
CA PRO A 16 -10.08 17.58 -21.53
C PRO A 16 -8.82 17.81 -22.37
N GLU A 17 -8.94 18.60 -23.44
CA GLU A 17 -7.81 18.86 -24.34
C GLU A 17 -6.67 19.59 -23.63
N ASP A 18 -6.98 20.44 -22.68
CA ASP A 18 -6.08 21.23 -21.84
C ASP A 18 -5.63 20.51 -20.54
N HIS A 19 -6.02 19.22 -20.34
CA HIS A 19 -5.61 18.47 -19.16
C HIS A 19 -4.08 18.38 -19.07
N PRO A 20 -3.46 18.72 -17.90
CA PRO A 20 -2.01 18.76 -17.76
C PRO A 20 -1.36 17.38 -17.84
N THR A 21 -0.18 17.32 -18.44
CA THR A 21 0.69 16.14 -18.44
C THR A 21 2.11 16.50 -17.96
N PRO A 22 2.85 15.56 -17.34
CA PRO A 22 2.34 14.27 -16.90
C PRO A 22 1.42 14.41 -15.69
N SER A 23 0.40 13.59 -15.59
CA SER A 23 -0.47 13.57 -14.40
C SER A 23 -0.91 12.15 -14.01
N LEU A 24 -1.14 11.95 -12.73
CA LEU A 24 -1.70 10.70 -12.19
C LEU A 24 -3.23 10.81 -12.19
N VAL A 25 -3.88 9.90 -12.88
CA VAL A 25 -5.34 9.81 -12.96
C VAL A 25 -5.80 8.49 -12.34
N VAL A 26 -6.84 8.57 -11.51
CA VAL A 26 -7.40 7.44 -10.77
C VAL A 26 -8.87 7.26 -11.14
N ASP A 27 -9.23 6.08 -11.60
CA ASP A 27 -10.62 5.72 -11.91
C ASP A 27 -11.38 5.31 -10.64
N ALA A 28 -12.35 6.13 -10.22
CA ALA A 28 -13.13 5.92 -9.00
C ALA A 28 -13.94 4.62 -9.05
N LEU A 29 -14.47 4.23 -10.20
CA LEU A 29 -15.25 3.01 -10.35
C LEU A 29 -14.39 1.76 -10.12
N THR A 30 -13.19 1.74 -10.68
CA THR A 30 -12.23 0.66 -10.47
C THR A 30 -11.75 0.61 -9.02
N VAL A 31 -11.48 1.77 -8.40
CA VAL A 31 -11.17 1.84 -6.96
C VAL A 31 -12.28 1.20 -6.13
N GLU A 32 -13.52 1.61 -6.35
CA GLU A 32 -14.68 1.10 -5.60
C GLU A 32 -14.82 -0.43 -5.75
N ARG A 33 -14.63 -0.94 -6.96
CA ARG A 33 -14.64 -2.38 -7.25
C ARG A 33 -13.54 -3.12 -6.47
N ASN A 34 -12.32 -2.59 -6.48
CA ASN A 34 -11.18 -3.20 -5.78
C ASN A 34 -11.38 -3.20 -4.26
N LEU A 35 -11.84 -2.08 -3.70
CA LEU A 35 -12.14 -1.96 -2.28
C LEU A 35 -13.23 -2.94 -1.83
N THR A 36 -14.33 -2.99 -2.59
CA THR A 36 -15.48 -3.86 -2.29
C THR A 36 -15.08 -5.34 -2.34
N ARG A 37 -14.37 -5.77 -3.38
CA ARG A 37 -13.89 -7.15 -3.52
C ARG A 37 -13.00 -7.59 -2.36
N MET A 38 -12.08 -6.72 -1.93
CA MET A 38 -11.18 -7.05 -0.81
C MET A 38 -11.94 -7.15 0.51
N GLN A 39 -12.88 -6.23 0.77
CA GLN A 39 -13.68 -6.29 1.98
C GLN A 39 -14.60 -7.53 2.00
N GLN A 40 -15.21 -7.88 0.87
CA GLN A 40 -16.02 -9.09 0.73
C GLN A 40 -15.21 -10.35 1.01
N TYR A 41 -14.02 -10.47 0.39
CA TYR A 41 -13.10 -11.57 0.68
C TYR A 41 -12.80 -11.69 2.18
N CYS A 42 -12.48 -10.57 2.84
CA CYS A 42 -12.21 -10.59 4.27
C CYS A 42 -13.44 -11.05 5.10
N ASN A 43 -14.63 -10.59 4.74
CA ASN A 43 -15.87 -10.99 5.40
C ASN A 43 -16.15 -12.49 5.23
N GLU A 44 -15.99 -13.02 4.01
CA GLU A 44 -16.21 -14.44 3.70
C GLU A 44 -15.24 -15.35 4.48
N HIS A 45 -14.01 -14.92 4.67
CA HIS A 45 -12.97 -15.69 5.37
C HIS A 45 -12.79 -15.31 6.84
N ARG A 46 -13.65 -14.44 7.40
CA ARG A 46 -13.60 -13.98 8.80
C ARG A 46 -12.26 -13.32 9.16
N LEU A 47 -11.64 -12.64 8.21
CA LEU A 47 -10.45 -11.85 8.39
C LEU A 47 -10.82 -10.39 8.64
N ASN A 48 -10.11 -9.73 9.53
CA ASN A 48 -10.19 -8.29 9.66
C ASN A 48 -9.35 -7.64 8.56
N LEU A 49 -9.91 -6.64 7.86
CA LEU A 49 -9.15 -5.82 6.94
C LEU A 49 -8.63 -4.58 7.67
N ARG A 50 -7.32 -4.38 7.66
CA ARG A 50 -6.65 -3.17 8.15
C ARG A 50 -5.73 -2.63 7.04
N PRO A 51 -6.30 -1.98 6.00
CA PRO A 51 -5.56 -1.64 4.81
C PRO A 51 -4.40 -0.71 5.08
N HIS A 52 -3.33 -0.86 4.30
CA HIS A 52 -2.14 -0.02 4.42
C HIS A 52 -2.26 1.24 3.56
N THR A 53 -2.30 2.41 4.19
CA THR A 53 -2.53 3.70 3.52
C THR A 53 -1.33 4.23 2.75
N LYS A 54 -0.13 3.65 2.93
CA LYS A 54 1.11 4.08 2.26
C LYS A 54 1.01 4.10 0.73
N THR A 55 0.07 3.34 0.15
CA THR A 55 -0.12 3.28 -1.30
C THR A 55 -0.79 4.53 -1.82
N HIS A 56 -1.93 4.91 -1.25
CA HIS A 56 -2.73 6.03 -1.74
C HIS A 56 -2.47 7.35 -1.02
N LYS A 57 -2.07 7.30 0.27
CA LYS A 57 -1.78 8.48 1.10
C LYS A 57 -2.87 9.56 1.08
N SER A 58 -4.12 9.17 0.86
CA SER A 58 -5.30 10.03 0.75
C SER A 58 -6.28 9.77 1.87
N ILE A 59 -6.69 10.83 2.55
CA ILE A 59 -7.71 10.81 3.61
C ILE A 59 -9.05 10.36 3.04
N ARG A 60 -9.39 10.78 1.83
CA ARG A 60 -10.64 10.39 1.16
C ARG A 60 -10.72 8.89 0.91
N MET A 61 -9.64 8.30 0.38
CA MET A 61 -9.57 6.86 0.15
C MET A 61 -9.60 6.07 1.47
N ALA A 62 -8.89 6.54 2.48
CA ALA A 62 -8.90 5.96 3.82
C ALA A 62 -10.30 5.97 4.45
N LYS A 63 -11.03 7.09 4.37
CA LYS A 63 -12.44 7.18 4.83
C LYS A 63 -13.33 6.19 4.10
N ARG A 64 -13.12 5.99 2.79
CA ARG A 64 -13.91 5.02 2.02
C ARG A 64 -13.63 3.58 2.47
N GLN A 65 -12.37 3.23 2.74
CA GLN A 65 -12.00 1.92 3.29
C GLN A 65 -12.68 1.64 4.65
N ILE A 66 -12.68 2.62 5.55
CA ILE A 66 -13.39 2.51 6.84
C ILE A 66 -14.89 2.35 6.63
N ALA A 67 -15.50 3.14 5.75
CA ALA A 67 -16.94 3.07 5.45
C ALA A 67 -17.36 1.71 4.88
N LEU A 68 -16.47 0.99 4.18
CA LEU A 68 -16.72 -0.35 3.67
C LEU A 68 -16.55 -1.46 4.71
N GLY A 69 -16.00 -1.16 5.90
CA GLY A 69 -15.90 -2.11 7.01
C GLY A 69 -14.50 -2.46 7.46
N ALA A 70 -13.46 -1.75 6.98
CA ALA A 70 -12.12 -1.91 7.51
C ALA A 70 -12.08 -1.60 9.01
N LYS A 71 -11.37 -2.42 9.79
CA LYS A 71 -11.31 -2.32 11.26
C LYS A 71 -10.53 -1.12 11.78
N GLY A 72 -9.68 -0.56 10.97
CA GLY A 72 -8.78 0.54 11.22
C GLY A 72 -7.83 0.67 10.05
N LEU A 73 -6.79 1.47 10.20
CA LEU A 73 -5.81 1.72 9.14
C LEU A 73 -4.41 1.30 9.57
N THR A 74 -3.62 0.80 8.63
CA THR A 74 -2.18 0.63 8.79
C THR A 74 -1.46 1.79 8.13
N VAL A 75 -0.50 2.36 8.83
CA VAL A 75 0.34 3.47 8.38
C VAL A 75 1.82 3.11 8.44
N ALA A 76 2.63 3.71 7.58
CA ALA A 76 4.06 3.40 7.52
C ALA A 76 4.90 4.24 8.50
N LYS A 77 4.51 5.48 8.75
CA LYS A 77 5.29 6.46 9.53
C LYS A 77 4.38 7.29 10.44
N VAL A 78 4.97 7.90 11.48
CA VAL A 78 4.20 8.74 12.42
C VAL A 78 3.55 9.92 11.69
N GLY A 79 4.26 10.58 10.77
CA GLY A 79 3.68 11.65 9.97
C GLY A 79 2.50 11.23 9.10
N GLU A 80 2.51 10.00 8.58
CA GLU A 80 1.36 9.43 7.90
C GLU A 80 0.20 9.20 8.89
N ALA A 81 0.49 8.69 10.10
CA ALA A 81 -0.50 8.50 11.16
C ALA A 81 -1.21 9.81 11.53
N GLU A 82 -0.46 10.92 11.66
CA GLU A 82 -1.01 12.24 11.95
C GLU A 82 -2.02 12.71 10.88
N ARG A 83 -1.79 12.35 9.61
CA ARG A 83 -2.76 12.65 8.54
C ARG A 83 -3.95 11.71 8.55
N MET A 84 -3.69 10.41 8.69
CA MET A 84 -4.72 9.37 8.63
C MET A 84 -5.61 9.34 9.87
N SER A 85 -5.23 9.99 10.98
CA SER A 85 -6.10 10.18 12.15
C SER A 85 -7.42 10.90 11.80
N GLN A 86 -7.44 11.71 10.73
CA GLN A 86 -8.65 12.35 10.21
C GLN A 86 -9.61 11.37 9.51
N ALA A 87 -9.17 10.15 9.21
CA ALA A 87 -9.98 9.12 8.58
C ALA A 87 -10.36 7.98 9.54
N SER A 88 -9.50 7.66 10.49
CA SER A 88 -9.73 6.61 11.49
C SER A 88 -9.00 6.91 12.78
N ARG A 89 -9.65 6.57 13.90
CA ARG A 89 -9.07 6.64 15.24
C ARG A 89 -8.40 5.33 15.67
N ASP A 90 -8.55 4.26 14.90
CA ASP A 90 -7.85 2.98 15.08
C ASP A 90 -6.71 2.90 14.05
N LEU A 91 -5.50 3.24 14.50
CA LEU A 91 -4.30 3.31 13.69
C LEU A 91 -3.26 2.30 14.15
N PHE A 92 -2.69 1.58 13.20
CA PHE A 92 -1.56 0.71 13.41
C PHE A 92 -0.34 1.22 12.64
N LEU A 93 0.65 1.72 13.35
CA LEU A 93 1.95 2.09 12.83
C LEU A 93 2.81 0.82 12.71
N ALA A 94 2.81 0.21 11.52
CA ALA A 94 3.55 -1.02 11.23
C ALA A 94 5.06 -0.74 10.99
N TYR A 95 5.66 0.04 11.89
CA TYR A 95 7.05 0.48 11.84
C TYR A 95 7.49 0.93 13.24
N PRO A 96 8.70 0.55 13.70
CA PRO A 96 9.20 1.02 14.99
C PRO A 96 9.38 2.55 15.00
N ALA A 97 8.62 3.24 15.86
CA ALA A 97 8.68 4.70 16.02
C ALA A 97 9.86 5.13 16.89
N ILE A 98 11.08 4.79 16.47
CA ILE A 98 12.31 5.03 17.23
C ILE A 98 13.02 6.31 16.78
N GLY A 99 13.67 6.97 17.71
CA GLY A 99 14.31 8.27 17.54
C GLY A 99 13.50 9.39 18.19
N THR A 100 14.18 10.33 18.82
CA THR A 100 13.57 11.37 19.67
C THR A 100 12.45 12.14 18.96
N GLY A 101 12.67 12.60 17.73
CA GLY A 101 11.68 13.35 16.99
C GLY A 101 10.42 12.53 16.65
N ARG A 102 10.57 11.22 16.35
CA ARG A 102 9.42 10.33 16.08
C ARG A 102 8.63 10.04 17.36
N LEU A 103 9.32 9.84 18.48
CA LEU A 103 8.68 9.63 19.78
C LEU A 103 7.91 10.87 20.24
N GLN A 104 8.46 12.07 20.04
CA GLN A 104 7.75 13.34 20.30
C GLN A 104 6.49 13.50 19.46
N ARG A 105 6.56 13.15 18.18
CA ARG A 105 5.37 13.15 17.30
C ARG A 105 4.35 12.10 17.70
N LEU A 106 4.80 10.90 18.09
CA LEU A 106 3.91 9.87 18.65
C LEU A 106 3.22 10.38 19.91
N GLU A 107 3.93 11.06 20.79
CA GLU A 107 3.35 11.70 21.98
C GLU A 107 2.27 12.72 21.60
N GLY A 108 2.53 13.59 20.63
CA GLY A 108 1.55 14.55 20.11
C GLY A 108 0.31 13.87 19.55
N LEU A 109 0.49 12.81 18.78
CA LEU A 109 -0.61 12.01 18.20
C LEU A 109 -1.45 11.34 19.31
N LEU A 110 -0.83 10.81 20.36
CA LEU A 110 -1.53 10.21 21.51
C LEU A 110 -2.37 11.26 22.25
N ARG A 111 -1.82 12.45 22.52
CA ARG A 111 -2.55 13.55 23.19
C ARG A 111 -3.74 14.00 22.36
N ALA A 112 -3.56 14.27 21.07
CA ALA A 112 -4.65 14.64 20.16
C ALA A 112 -5.75 13.58 20.10
N SER A 113 -5.38 12.29 20.05
CA SER A 113 -6.33 11.18 20.09
C SER A 113 -7.11 11.10 21.40
N ALA A 114 -6.50 11.45 22.52
CA ALA A 114 -7.18 11.47 23.84
C ALA A 114 -8.17 12.64 23.96
N GLU A 115 -7.78 13.83 23.54
CA GLU A 115 -8.62 15.03 23.54
C GLU A 115 -9.89 14.80 22.70
N GLU A 116 -9.71 14.25 21.50
CA GLU A 116 -10.83 13.87 20.64
C GLU A 116 -11.70 12.77 21.26
N SER A 117 -11.09 11.81 21.99
CA SER A 117 -11.80 10.75 22.69
C SER A 117 -12.71 11.28 23.77
N GLN A 118 -12.28 12.30 24.52
CA GLN A 118 -13.10 12.95 25.54
C GLN A 118 -14.32 13.65 24.90
N SER A 119 -14.13 14.28 23.74
CA SER A 119 -15.21 15.00 23.06
C SER A 119 -16.25 14.06 22.43
N LEU A 120 -15.85 12.91 21.95
CA LEU A 120 -16.70 11.96 21.21
C LEU A 120 -17.16 10.75 22.03
N GLY A 121 -16.69 10.59 23.27
CA GLY A 121 -17.06 9.47 24.13
C GLY A 121 -16.55 8.09 23.69
N THR A 122 -15.60 8.05 22.72
CA THR A 122 -15.04 6.79 22.19
C THR A 122 -13.51 6.86 22.16
N ALA A 123 -12.83 5.86 22.74
CA ALA A 123 -11.38 5.85 22.79
C ALA A 123 -10.73 5.63 21.42
N GLY A 124 -9.77 6.48 21.08
CA GLY A 124 -8.86 6.22 19.97
C GLY A 124 -7.88 5.09 20.31
N ARG A 125 -7.45 4.35 19.28
CA ARG A 125 -6.59 3.20 19.43
C ARG A 125 -5.36 3.36 18.55
N ILE A 126 -4.19 3.61 19.17
CA ILE A 126 -2.93 3.69 18.45
C ILE A 126 -2.06 2.51 18.85
N ALA A 127 -1.65 1.72 17.86
CA ALA A 127 -0.72 0.62 18.03
C ALA A 127 0.57 0.86 17.26
N VAL A 128 1.68 0.31 17.75
CA VAL A 128 3.02 0.41 17.14
C VAL A 128 3.62 -0.99 17.01
N GLY A 129 4.20 -1.27 15.85
CA GLY A 129 4.99 -2.48 15.61
C GLY A 129 6.40 -2.35 16.19
N ILE A 130 6.87 -3.38 16.87
CA ILE A 130 8.22 -3.46 17.43
C ILE A 130 8.82 -4.85 17.29
N ASP A 131 10.13 -4.93 17.31
CA ASP A 131 10.91 -6.18 17.23
C ASP A 131 12.07 -6.23 18.25
N SER A 132 12.13 -5.29 19.18
CA SER A 132 13.20 -5.20 20.17
C SER A 132 12.73 -4.66 21.51
N LEU A 133 13.43 -5.04 22.58
CA LEU A 133 13.18 -4.57 23.93
C LEU A 133 13.45 -3.07 24.03
N GLU A 134 14.50 -2.57 23.39
CA GLU A 134 14.86 -1.16 23.38
C GLU A 134 13.75 -0.31 22.75
N ALA A 135 13.10 -0.81 21.69
CA ALA A 135 11.94 -0.15 21.10
C ALA A 135 10.76 -0.11 22.07
N ALA A 136 10.47 -1.25 22.70
CA ALA A 136 9.40 -1.36 23.69
C ALA A 136 9.60 -0.41 24.89
N GLU A 137 10.81 -0.33 25.44
CA GLU A 137 11.15 0.53 26.57
C GLU A 137 10.94 2.03 26.26
N ARG A 138 11.38 2.46 25.06
CA ARG A 138 11.21 3.85 24.61
C ARG A 138 9.75 4.21 24.41
N ILE A 139 8.95 3.33 23.84
CA ILE A 139 7.51 3.55 23.67
C ILE A 139 6.81 3.52 25.03
N ALA A 140 7.18 2.61 25.93
CA ALA A 140 6.66 2.58 27.29
C ALA A 140 6.93 3.89 28.05
N GLN A 141 8.15 4.45 27.90
CA GLN A 141 8.45 5.74 28.49
C GLN A 141 7.59 6.87 27.90
N THR A 142 7.41 6.90 26.59
CA THR A 142 6.52 7.87 25.92
C THR A 142 5.08 7.74 26.42
N ALA A 143 4.56 6.51 26.52
CA ALA A 143 3.22 6.23 27.05
C ALA A 143 3.05 6.75 28.50
N ARG A 144 4.02 6.50 29.37
CA ARG A 144 4.04 7.02 30.75
C ARG A 144 4.07 8.54 30.81
N ASN A 145 4.87 9.18 29.97
CA ASN A 145 4.96 10.66 29.93
C ASN A 145 3.62 11.30 29.53
N VAL A 146 2.84 10.62 28.69
CA VAL A 146 1.51 11.08 28.24
C VAL A 146 0.41 10.65 29.21
N GLY A 147 0.63 9.59 29.97
CA GLY A 147 -0.40 8.96 30.81
C GLY A 147 -1.44 8.17 30.01
N LEU A 148 -1.11 7.73 28.80
CA LEU A 148 -2.03 7.02 27.89
C LEU A 148 -1.38 5.71 27.42
N PRO A 149 -2.16 4.61 27.34
CA PRO A 149 -1.62 3.34 26.86
C PRO A 149 -1.37 3.36 25.36
N VAL A 150 -0.28 2.72 24.94
CA VAL A 150 0.04 2.46 23.53
C VAL A 150 -0.08 0.97 23.26
N GLY A 151 -0.83 0.65 22.21
CA GLY A 151 -0.93 -0.74 21.72
C GLY A 151 0.40 -1.21 21.13
N ILE A 152 0.79 -2.43 21.43
CA ILE A 152 2.02 -3.03 20.90
C ILE A 152 1.68 -4.29 20.09
N MET A 153 2.20 -4.31 18.86
CA MET A 153 2.23 -5.49 18.00
C MET A 153 3.70 -5.93 17.88
N VAL A 154 4.02 -7.14 18.31
CA VAL A 154 5.39 -7.67 18.16
C VAL A 154 5.55 -8.22 16.75
N ASP A 155 6.55 -7.72 16.02
CA ASP A 155 6.88 -8.13 14.66
C ASP A 155 7.69 -9.44 14.69
N LEU A 156 7.22 -10.43 13.91
CA LEU A 156 7.92 -11.71 13.72
C LEU A 156 8.52 -11.75 12.33
N ASP A 157 9.79 -12.12 12.23
CA ASP A 157 10.34 -12.52 10.94
C ASP A 157 9.85 -13.94 10.60
N VAL A 158 9.10 -14.02 9.53
CA VAL A 158 8.52 -15.26 9.01
C VAL A 158 9.24 -15.75 7.75
N GLY A 159 10.47 -15.28 7.51
CA GLY A 159 11.32 -15.69 6.41
C GLY A 159 11.57 -14.62 5.34
N PHE A 160 11.11 -13.38 5.55
CA PHE A 160 11.41 -12.27 4.64
C PHE A 160 12.72 -11.55 4.98
N HIS A 161 13.22 -11.71 6.21
CA HIS A 161 14.51 -11.20 6.69
C HIS A 161 14.71 -9.68 6.50
N ARG A 162 13.68 -8.88 6.84
CA ARG A 162 13.74 -7.43 6.78
C ARG A 162 13.73 -6.77 8.16
N THR A 163 12.71 -7.08 8.94
CA THR A 163 12.48 -6.68 10.33
C THR A 163 11.74 -7.82 11.00
N GLY A 164 11.65 -7.77 12.32
CA GLY A 164 10.97 -8.78 13.11
C GLY A 164 11.94 -9.67 13.89
N VAL A 165 11.43 -10.25 14.95
CA VAL A 165 12.19 -11.19 15.79
C VAL A 165 12.26 -12.53 15.09
N GLU A 166 13.47 -13.03 14.80
CA GLU A 166 13.70 -14.33 14.15
C GLU A 166 13.54 -15.50 15.14
N SER A 167 13.94 -15.31 16.40
CA SER A 167 13.87 -16.35 17.42
C SER A 167 12.51 -16.39 18.12
N SER A 168 11.81 -17.51 18.01
CA SER A 168 10.55 -17.73 18.73
C SER A 168 10.68 -17.53 20.24
N ALA A 169 11.82 -17.93 20.85
CA ALA A 169 12.07 -17.73 22.27
C ALA A 169 12.16 -16.24 22.62
N GLN A 170 12.92 -15.46 21.85
CA GLN A 170 13.04 -14.01 22.04
C GLN A 170 11.70 -13.29 21.79
N ALA A 171 10.92 -13.74 20.80
CA ALA A 171 9.60 -13.18 20.55
C ALA A 171 8.66 -13.40 21.74
N VAL A 172 8.67 -14.59 22.33
CA VAL A 172 7.89 -14.91 23.54
C VAL A 172 8.36 -14.06 24.74
N GLU A 173 9.66 -13.91 24.94
CA GLU A 173 10.23 -13.06 26.01
C GLU A 173 9.80 -11.60 25.85
N LEU A 174 9.88 -11.06 24.63
CA LEU A 174 9.47 -9.69 24.33
C LEU A 174 7.96 -9.49 24.57
N CYS A 175 7.11 -10.40 24.09
CA CYS A 175 5.67 -10.34 24.34
C CYS A 175 5.35 -10.42 25.84
N ALA A 176 6.01 -11.33 26.57
CA ALA A 176 5.82 -11.47 28.01
C ALA A 176 6.30 -10.24 28.80
N TRP A 177 7.34 -9.59 28.32
CA TRP A 177 7.79 -8.32 28.90
C TRP A 177 6.78 -7.21 28.65
N VAL A 178 6.33 -7.03 27.39
CA VAL A 178 5.35 -6.01 26.98
C VAL A 178 4.06 -6.14 27.78
N SER A 179 3.55 -7.38 27.97
CA SER A 179 2.28 -7.63 28.67
C SER A 179 2.30 -7.21 30.17
N LYS A 180 3.48 -7.00 30.75
CA LYS A 180 3.65 -6.60 32.16
C LYS A 180 3.95 -5.11 32.33
N GLN A 181 4.17 -4.37 31.24
CA GLN A 181 4.59 -2.97 31.34
C GLN A 181 3.40 -2.02 31.50
N SER A 182 3.47 -1.15 32.49
CA SER A 182 2.52 -0.03 32.61
C SER A 182 2.67 0.92 31.42
N GLY A 183 1.55 1.36 30.85
CA GLY A 183 1.51 2.23 29.66
C GLY A 183 1.62 1.48 28.33
N LEU A 184 1.84 0.15 28.33
CA LEU A 184 1.74 -0.67 27.12
C LEU A 184 0.51 -1.59 27.18
N GLU A 185 -0.09 -1.83 26.03
CA GLU A 185 -1.15 -2.82 25.85
C GLU A 185 -0.68 -3.83 24.79
N PHE A 186 -0.39 -5.07 25.20
CA PHE A 186 -0.06 -6.10 24.23
C PHE A 186 -1.31 -6.40 23.37
N ARG A 187 -1.22 -6.13 22.07
CA ARG A 187 -2.31 -6.32 21.12
C ARG A 187 -2.16 -7.54 20.24
N GLY A 188 -0.98 -8.13 20.20
CA GLY A 188 -0.73 -9.34 19.45
C GLY A 188 0.55 -9.31 18.63
N LEU A 189 0.52 -10.09 17.55
CA LEU A 189 1.66 -10.32 16.68
C LEU A 189 1.40 -9.71 15.29
N MET A 190 2.46 -9.21 14.66
CA MET A 190 2.46 -8.85 13.26
C MET A 190 3.57 -9.60 12.52
N CYS A 191 3.42 -9.76 11.23
CA CYS A 191 4.47 -10.29 10.36
C CYS A 191 4.25 -9.81 8.91
N PHE A 192 5.29 -9.88 8.10
CA PHE A 192 5.21 -9.53 6.68
C PHE A 192 5.77 -10.67 5.81
N PRO A 193 4.91 -11.47 5.16
CA PRO A 193 5.33 -12.60 4.32
C PRO A 193 5.70 -12.15 2.89
N GLY A 194 6.63 -11.19 2.76
CA GLY A 194 7.00 -10.61 1.47
C GLY A 194 7.70 -11.56 0.50
N HIS A 195 8.20 -12.69 0.99
CA HIS A 195 8.79 -13.76 0.19
C HIS A 195 7.76 -14.74 -0.37
N ILE A 196 6.52 -14.73 0.15
CA ILE A 196 5.44 -15.58 -0.34
C ILE A 196 4.75 -14.84 -1.49
N LEU A 197 4.78 -15.45 -2.66
CA LEU A 197 4.15 -14.95 -3.87
C LEU A 197 2.85 -15.71 -4.16
N PRO A 198 2.00 -15.23 -5.08
CA PRO A 198 0.82 -15.96 -5.52
C PRO A 198 1.17 -17.38 -5.99
N ALA A 199 0.27 -18.32 -5.73
CA ALA A 199 0.47 -19.75 -6.01
C ALA A 199 1.67 -20.40 -5.30
N ALA A 200 2.11 -19.83 -4.16
CA ALA A 200 3.13 -20.44 -3.33
C ALA A 200 2.74 -21.86 -2.91
N SER A 201 3.74 -22.72 -2.75
CA SER A 201 3.54 -24.11 -2.39
C SER A 201 2.84 -24.26 -1.02
N THR A 202 2.21 -25.41 -0.80
CA THR A 202 1.61 -25.75 0.50
C THR A 202 2.66 -25.73 1.62
N GLU A 203 3.89 -26.13 1.30
CA GLU A 203 5.01 -26.11 2.24
C GLU A 203 5.37 -24.68 2.67
N ALA A 204 5.44 -23.71 1.74
CA ALA A 204 5.70 -22.31 2.07
C ALA A 204 4.60 -21.73 3.00
N TRP A 205 3.35 -22.07 2.76
CA TRP A 205 2.25 -21.69 3.64
C TRP A 205 2.33 -22.37 5.02
N SER A 206 2.75 -23.66 5.08
CA SER A 206 2.95 -24.37 6.33
C SER A 206 4.08 -23.74 7.15
N GLN A 207 5.23 -23.48 6.53
CA GLN A 207 6.36 -22.84 7.20
C GLN A 207 5.96 -21.45 7.76
N TYR A 208 5.21 -20.67 6.99
CA TYR A 208 4.67 -19.39 7.44
C TYR A 208 3.72 -19.56 8.64
N HIS A 209 2.85 -20.58 8.62
CA HIS A 209 1.96 -20.91 9.73
C HIS A 209 2.76 -21.28 10.97
N ASP A 210 3.68 -22.24 10.83
CA ASP A 210 4.42 -22.85 11.94
C ASP A 210 5.32 -21.82 12.66
N ALA A 211 5.88 -20.86 11.90
CA ALA A 211 6.67 -19.76 12.46
C ALA A 211 5.85 -18.91 13.45
N ILE A 212 4.56 -18.75 13.23
CA ILE A 212 3.67 -18.00 14.12
C ILE A 212 3.08 -18.90 15.20
N ALA A 213 2.62 -20.10 14.84
CA ALA A 213 1.92 -21.02 15.73
C ALA A 213 2.75 -21.38 16.96
N GLY A 214 4.04 -21.66 16.78
CA GLY A 214 4.95 -21.97 17.88
C GLY A 214 5.06 -20.84 18.92
N VAL A 215 5.05 -19.58 18.48
CA VAL A 215 5.06 -18.42 19.38
C VAL A 215 3.72 -18.28 20.10
N VAL A 216 2.62 -18.41 19.38
CA VAL A 216 1.25 -18.31 19.92
C VAL A 216 1.00 -19.38 20.98
N ASP A 217 1.35 -20.62 20.71
CA ASP A 217 1.15 -21.73 21.66
C ASP A 217 1.98 -21.55 22.94
N ARG A 218 3.20 -21.05 22.80
CA ARG A 218 4.03 -20.74 23.94
C ARG A 218 3.47 -19.59 24.78
N LEU A 219 2.98 -18.53 24.15
CA LEU A 219 2.33 -17.41 24.85
C LEU A 219 1.08 -17.88 25.60
N ARG A 220 0.24 -18.68 24.95
CA ARG A 220 -0.95 -19.27 25.60
C ARG A 220 -0.59 -20.12 26.82
N SER A 221 0.48 -20.92 26.74
CA SER A 221 0.95 -21.70 27.88
C SER A 221 1.42 -20.86 29.07
N LEU A 222 1.76 -19.59 28.82
CA LEU A 222 2.10 -18.59 29.83
C LEU A 222 0.88 -17.76 30.31
N GLY A 223 -0.33 -18.07 29.81
CA GLY A 223 -1.55 -17.33 30.13
C GLY A 223 -1.63 -15.97 29.42
N ILE A 224 -0.88 -15.78 28.33
CA ILE A 224 -0.89 -14.54 27.54
C ILE A 224 -1.74 -14.75 26.29
N ASP A 225 -2.86 -14.05 26.20
CA ASP A 225 -3.71 -14.05 25.02
C ASP A 225 -3.06 -13.28 23.87
N VAL A 226 -3.29 -13.74 22.63
CA VAL A 226 -2.83 -13.10 21.40
C VAL A 226 -4.08 -12.70 20.58
N PRO A 227 -4.68 -11.51 20.86
CA PRO A 227 -5.98 -11.16 20.26
C PRO A 227 -5.90 -10.86 18.77
N VAL A 228 -4.77 -10.32 18.29
CA VAL A 228 -4.55 -10.01 16.87
C VAL A 228 -3.31 -10.73 16.37
N ILE A 229 -3.48 -11.44 15.25
CA ILE A 229 -2.37 -12.01 14.47
C ILE A 229 -2.52 -11.43 13.06
N SER A 230 -1.72 -10.41 12.79
CA SER A 230 -1.84 -9.55 11.63
C SER A 230 -0.73 -9.85 10.62
N GLY A 231 -1.10 -10.27 9.41
CA GLY A 231 -0.15 -10.63 8.35
C GLY A 231 -0.62 -10.17 6.99
N GLY A 232 -0.17 -10.88 5.94
CA GLY A 232 -0.61 -10.68 4.58
C GLY A 232 -0.07 -9.41 3.90
N SER A 233 -0.10 -9.45 2.59
CA SER A 233 0.29 -8.38 1.67
C SER A 233 -0.66 -8.41 0.47
N THR A 234 -0.65 -7.44 -0.45
CA THR A 234 -1.52 -7.52 -1.64
C THR A 234 -1.26 -8.79 -2.46
N PRO A 235 -0.02 -9.20 -2.74
CA PRO A 235 0.24 -10.45 -3.46
C PRO A 235 -0.39 -11.69 -2.85
N THR A 236 -0.45 -11.77 -1.52
CA THR A 236 -1.00 -12.94 -0.81
C THR A 236 -2.41 -12.73 -0.27
N ALA A 237 -3.01 -11.55 -0.46
CA ALA A 237 -4.26 -11.19 0.20
C ALA A 237 -5.38 -12.21 -0.04
N LYS A 238 -5.61 -12.58 -1.31
CA LYS A 238 -6.67 -13.53 -1.69
C LYS A 238 -6.39 -15.00 -1.30
N GLU A 239 -5.21 -15.28 -0.78
CA GLU A 239 -4.82 -16.60 -0.28
C GLU A 239 -4.56 -16.61 1.24
N SER A 240 -4.70 -15.47 1.93
CA SER A 240 -4.38 -15.34 3.36
C SER A 240 -5.19 -16.28 4.26
N HIS A 241 -6.39 -16.70 3.83
CA HIS A 241 -7.21 -17.70 4.53
C HIS A 241 -6.55 -19.09 4.61
N ARG A 242 -5.54 -19.37 3.76
CA ARG A 242 -4.74 -20.61 3.81
C ARG A 242 -3.86 -20.69 5.07
N ASN A 243 -3.64 -19.55 5.72
CA ASN A 243 -3.00 -19.52 7.04
C ASN A 243 -4.06 -19.22 8.13
N PRO A 244 -4.68 -20.27 8.72
CA PRO A 244 -5.84 -20.11 9.61
C PRO A 244 -5.51 -19.44 10.95
N ILE A 245 -4.23 -19.24 11.26
CA ILE A 245 -3.84 -18.51 12.48
C ILE A 245 -4.00 -17.00 12.34
N LEU A 246 -4.04 -16.48 11.10
CA LEU A 246 -4.27 -15.07 10.84
C LEU A 246 -5.72 -14.69 11.11
N ASN A 247 -5.93 -13.58 11.77
CA ASN A 247 -7.26 -12.97 11.92
C ASN A 247 -7.33 -11.52 11.39
N GLU A 248 -6.21 -10.97 10.90
CA GLU A 248 -6.14 -9.66 10.27
C GLU A 248 -5.13 -9.64 9.11
N ILE A 249 -5.46 -8.90 8.02
CA ILE A 249 -4.56 -8.68 6.88
C ILE A 249 -4.39 -7.20 6.56
N ARG A 250 -3.21 -6.86 5.98
CA ARG A 250 -2.81 -5.46 5.74
C ARG A 250 -2.41 -5.16 4.28
N PRO A 251 -3.22 -5.54 3.26
CA PRO A 251 -2.91 -5.20 1.88
C PRO A 251 -2.93 -3.68 1.67
N GLY A 252 -2.09 -3.17 0.79
CA GLY A 252 -2.03 -1.75 0.47
C GLY A 252 -2.32 -1.46 -1.00
N THR A 253 -1.57 -2.06 -1.90
CA THR A 253 -1.61 -1.80 -3.35
C THR A 253 -2.92 -2.22 -4.00
N TYR A 254 -3.69 -3.12 -3.38
CA TYR A 254 -4.96 -3.65 -3.88
C TYR A 254 -5.99 -2.58 -4.27
N ILE A 255 -5.89 -1.37 -3.69
CA ILE A 255 -6.81 -0.26 -4.01
C ILE A 255 -6.61 0.23 -5.45
N TYR A 256 -5.36 0.28 -5.91
CA TYR A 256 -5.00 0.80 -7.23
C TYR A 256 -4.49 -0.27 -8.18
N HIS A 257 -3.88 -1.31 -7.68
CA HIS A 257 -3.04 -2.27 -8.39
C HIS A 257 -1.98 -1.57 -9.28
N ASP A 258 -1.04 -2.33 -9.80
CA ASP A 258 0.03 -1.84 -10.67
C ASP A 258 0.52 -2.93 -11.62
N TRP A 259 1.47 -2.59 -12.47
CA TRP A 259 1.94 -3.51 -13.48
C TRP A 259 2.69 -4.72 -12.88
N ASN A 260 3.36 -4.54 -11.74
CA ASN A 260 4.00 -5.66 -11.04
C ASN A 260 2.97 -6.66 -10.50
N GLU A 261 1.83 -6.19 -10.00
CA GLU A 261 0.76 -7.08 -9.53
C GLU A 261 0.05 -7.81 -10.67
N VAL A 262 -0.05 -7.18 -11.86
CA VAL A 262 -0.53 -7.86 -13.08
C VAL A 262 0.44 -8.95 -13.49
N ALA A 263 1.74 -8.69 -13.49
CA ALA A 263 2.77 -9.66 -13.84
C ALA A 263 2.84 -10.85 -12.87
N LEU A 264 2.54 -10.62 -11.60
CA LEU A 264 2.44 -11.67 -10.59
C LEU A 264 1.11 -12.45 -10.62
N GLY A 265 0.17 -12.09 -11.52
CA GLY A 265 -1.15 -12.72 -11.59
C GLY A 265 -2.08 -12.37 -10.42
N VAL A 266 -1.78 -11.34 -9.65
CA VAL A 266 -2.58 -10.85 -8.51
C VAL A 266 -3.83 -10.13 -8.98
N ALA A 267 -3.71 -9.37 -10.08
CA ALA A 267 -4.74 -8.53 -10.65
C ALA A 267 -4.77 -8.64 -12.18
N GLY A 268 -5.88 -8.30 -12.79
CA GLY A 268 -5.95 -8.02 -14.22
C GLY A 268 -5.56 -6.58 -14.52
N ILE A 269 -5.25 -6.29 -15.79
CA ILE A 269 -4.94 -4.92 -16.23
C ILE A 269 -6.12 -3.97 -15.97
N ASP A 270 -7.36 -4.47 -16.04
CA ASP A 270 -8.58 -3.72 -15.76
C ASP A 270 -8.76 -3.39 -14.27
N ASP A 271 -8.00 -4.02 -13.39
CA ASP A 271 -8.01 -3.72 -11.95
C ASP A 271 -7.02 -2.59 -11.60
N CYS A 272 -6.14 -2.18 -12.56
CA CYS A 272 -5.23 -1.05 -12.38
C CYS A 272 -6.00 0.27 -12.45
N ALA A 273 -6.43 0.76 -11.29
CA ALA A 273 -7.23 1.99 -11.17
C ALA A 273 -6.44 3.27 -11.41
N ALA A 274 -5.14 3.26 -11.10
CA ALA A 274 -4.27 4.43 -11.19
C ALA A 274 -3.31 4.31 -12.38
N ARG A 275 -3.28 5.35 -13.21
CA ARG A 275 -2.47 5.43 -14.43
C ARG A 275 -1.88 6.84 -14.59
N VAL A 276 -0.74 6.90 -15.22
CA VAL A 276 -0.14 8.18 -15.63
C VAL A 276 -0.54 8.45 -17.07
N VAL A 277 -1.07 9.64 -17.34
CA VAL A 277 -1.16 10.19 -18.70
C VAL A 277 0.07 11.03 -18.97
N ALA A 278 0.71 10.84 -20.12
CA ALA A 278 1.92 11.53 -20.53
C ALA A 278 1.79 11.99 -21.98
N THR A 279 2.48 13.07 -22.34
CA THR A 279 2.53 13.59 -23.71
C THR A 279 3.80 13.10 -24.43
N VAL A 280 3.65 12.73 -25.68
CA VAL A 280 4.77 12.46 -26.59
C VAL A 280 5.41 13.78 -26.99
N VAL A 281 6.59 14.08 -26.43
CA VAL A 281 7.29 15.35 -26.67
C VAL A 281 8.28 15.29 -27.83
N SER A 282 8.67 14.07 -28.26
CA SER A 282 9.61 13.87 -29.36
C SER A 282 9.47 12.51 -29.99
N VAL A 283 9.68 12.42 -31.30
CA VAL A 283 9.77 11.17 -32.09
C VAL A 283 11.08 11.15 -32.86
N PRO A 284 12.23 10.90 -32.21
CA PRO A 284 13.54 11.07 -32.85
C PRO A 284 13.84 9.98 -33.91
N THR A 285 13.22 8.82 -33.83
CA THR A 285 13.34 7.77 -34.85
C THR A 285 12.04 7.02 -35.02
N LYS A 286 11.92 6.23 -36.12
CA LYS A 286 10.75 5.42 -36.41
C LYS A 286 10.32 4.49 -35.24
N ASN A 287 11.29 3.97 -34.48
CA ASN A 287 11.04 3.00 -33.42
C ASN A 287 11.18 3.56 -32.02
N LYS A 288 11.27 4.90 -31.87
CA LYS A 288 11.45 5.54 -30.56
C LYS A 288 10.66 6.83 -30.45
N PHE A 289 10.02 7.01 -29.29
CA PHE A 289 9.42 8.27 -28.90
C PHE A 289 9.76 8.60 -27.43
N ILE A 290 9.64 9.86 -27.08
CA ILE A 290 10.00 10.39 -25.76
C ILE A 290 8.72 10.99 -25.13
N LEU A 291 8.53 10.67 -23.86
CA LEU A 291 7.46 11.18 -23.02
C LEU A 291 7.95 12.27 -22.07
N ASP A 292 7.07 13.15 -21.66
CA ASP A 292 7.29 14.13 -20.58
C ASP A 292 7.20 13.49 -19.16
N ALA A 293 7.12 12.17 -19.06
CA ALA A 293 7.07 11.42 -17.82
C ALA A 293 8.38 10.65 -17.62
N GLY A 294 9.19 11.10 -16.68
CA GLY A 294 10.46 10.47 -16.27
C GLY A 294 10.37 9.80 -14.90
N SER A 295 11.53 9.61 -14.26
CA SER A 295 11.62 8.97 -12.95
C SER A 295 10.95 9.78 -11.83
N LYS A 296 10.83 11.09 -11.96
CA LYS A 296 10.09 11.95 -11.02
C LYS A 296 8.57 11.77 -11.11
N THR A 297 8.07 11.11 -12.16
CA THR A 297 6.66 10.79 -12.32
C THR A 297 6.40 9.30 -12.10
N LEU A 298 7.14 8.42 -12.78
CA LEU A 298 6.90 6.97 -12.82
C LEU A 298 7.63 6.19 -11.73
N SER A 299 8.59 6.80 -11.03
CA SER A 299 9.62 6.16 -10.21
C SER A 299 10.67 5.43 -11.04
N SER A 300 11.69 4.87 -10.36
CA SER A 300 12.71 4.04 -10.98
C SER A 300 12.54 2.55 -10.68
N ASP A 301 11.37 2.17 -10.18
CA ASP A 301 11.07 0.77 -9.89
C ASP A 301 11.01 -0.05 -11.18
N ARG A 302 11.74 -1.16 -11.16
CA ARG A 302 11.74 -2.08 -12.29
C ARG A 302 10.61 -3.10 -12.17
N HIS A 303 10.32 -3.73 -13.28
CA HIS A 303 9.41 -4.86 -13.33
C HIS A 303 9.94 -6.01 -12.45
N CYS A 304 9.09 -6.56 -11.57
CA CYS A 304 9.53 -7.50 -10.54
C CYS A 304 9.86 -8.91 -11.05
N VAL A 305 9.29 -9.30 -12.19
CA VAL A 305 9.52 -10.62 -12.82
C VAL A 305 10.57 -10.52 -13.92
N GLU A 306 10.48 -9.51 -14.77
CA GLU A 306 11.34 -9.27 -15.93
C GLU A 306 11.94 -7.86 -15.88
N PRO A 307 13.00 -7.62 -15.10
CA PRO A 307 13.59 -6.28 -14.90
C PRO A 307 13.96 -5.54 -16.18
N GLU A 308 14.27 -6.29 -17.25
CA GLU A 308 14.57 -5.76 -18.58
C GLU A 308 13.32 -5.30 -19.34
N SER A 309 12.09 -5.63 -18.91
CA SER A 309 10.85 -5.20 -19.59
C SER A 309 10.54 -3.71 -19.40
N GLY A 310 11.28 -3.00 -18.54
CA GLY A 310 11.27 -1.54 -18.45
C GLY A 310 10.59 -0.97 -17.20
N PHE A 311 10.06 0.27 -17.33
CA PHE A 311 9.63 1.10 -16.20
C PHE A 311 8.12 1.38 -16.16
N GLY A 312 7.32 0.51 -16.76
CA GLY A 312 5.87 0.59 -16.79
C GLY A 312 5.30 0.04 -18.08
N LYS A 313 3.99 -0.16 -18.10
CA LYS A 313 3.25 -0.65 -19.28
C LYS A 313 2.63 0.51 -20.03
N VAL A 314 3.04 0.70 -21.28
CA VAL A 314 2.37 1.64 -22.19
C VAL A 314 1.09 0.97 -22.69
N VAL A 315 -0.06 1.53 -22.32
CA VAL A 315 -1.37 0.90 -22.56
C VAL A 315 -1.77 1.01 -24.03
N ASP A 316 -1.58 2.19 -24.63
CA ASP A 316 -1.92 2.47 -26.03
C ASP A 316 -1.08 1.68 -27.03
N TYR A 317 0.12 1.29 -26.63
CA TYR A 317 1.11 0.59 -27.43
C TYR A 317 1.66 -0.62 -26.66
N PRO A 318 0.91 -1.73 -26.56
CA PRO A 318 1.28 -2.88 -25.72
C PRO A 318 2.62 -3.52 -26.07
N ASP A 319 3.09 -3.38 -27.30
CA ASP A 319 4.40 -3.88 -27.76
C ASP A 319 5.55 -2.92 -27.46
N ALA A 320 5.24 -1.68 -27.07
CA ALA A 320 6.25 -0.70 -26.73
C ALA A 320 6.72 -0.85 -25.27
N LYS A 321 7.95 -0.47 -25.02
CA LYS A 321 8.63 -0.59 -23.74
C LYS A 321 9.19 0.75 -23.29
N VAL A 322 8.91 1.17 -22.07
CA VAL A 322 9.63 2.29 -21.44
C VAL A 322 11.03 1.81 -21.07
N SER A 323 11.98 1.99 -21.96
CA SER A 323 13.30 1.35 -21.89
C SER A 323 14.25 2.06 -20.92
N ARG A 324 14.10 3.39 -20.79
CA ARG A 324 14.97 4.21 -19.97
C ARG A 324 14.21 5.42 -19.43
N LEU A 325 14.55 5.85 -18.21
CA LEU A 325 14.09 7.09 -17.61
C LEU A 325 15.27 8.04 -17.38
N SER A 326 15.08 9.29 -17.74
CA SER A 326 15.75 10.43 -17.13
C SER A 326 14.81 11.01 -16.07
N GLU A 327 15.17 12.16 -15.48
CA GLU A 327 14.33 12.75 -14.44
C GLU A 327 12.94 13.12 -14.97
N GLU A 328 12.88 13.80 -16.13
CA GLU A 328 11.66 14.34 -16.75
C GLU A 328 11.31 13.66 -18.08
N HIS A 329 12.05 12.68 -18.53
CA HIS A 329 11.82 12.04 -19.82
C HIS A 329 11.77 10.51 -19.71
N GLY A 330 10.74 9.92 -20.33
CA GLY A 330 10.63 8.49 -20.58
C GLY A 330 10.97 8.15 -22.03
N GLU A 331 12.00 7.35 -22.23
CA GLU A 331 12.32 6.80 -23.56
C GLU A 331 11.50 5.55 -23.79
N VAL A 332 10.69 5.55 -24.83
CA VAL A 332 9.86 4.41 -25.24
C VAL A 332 10.34 3.88 -26.58
N ILE A 333 10.54 2.57 -26.65
CA ILE A 333 11.01 1.90 -27.86
C ILE A 333 10.02 0.83 -28.31
N PHE A 334 9.85 0.73 -29.62
CA PHE A 334 9.17 -0.40 -30.27
C PHE A 334 10.21 -1.47 -30.68
N PRO A 335 9.79 -2.75 -30.75
CA PRO A 335 10.60 -3.78 -31.41
C PRO A 335 10.88 -3.39 -32.86
N GLU A 336 12.01 -3.81 -33.41
CA GLU A 336 12.35 -3.54 -34.82
C GLU A 336 11.31 -4.10 -35.81
N THR A 337 10.67 -5.20 -35.43
CA THR A 337 9.63 -5.88 -36.21
C THR A 337 8.26 -5.19 -36.13
N TYR A 338 8.12 -4.14 -35.29
CA TYR A 338 6.82 -3.49 -35.09
C TYR A 338 6.33 -2.78 -36.35
N ALA A 339 5.15 -3.21 -36.84
CA ALA A 339 4.50 -2.67 -38.03
C ALA A 339 3.19 -1.88 -37.74
N GLY A 340 2.81 -1.77 -36.47
CA GLY A 340 1.58 -1.10 -36.05
C GLY A 340 1.64 0.43 -36.11
N PRO A 341 0.55 1.11 -35.67
CA PRO A 341 0.46 2.56 -35.59
C PRO A 341 1.47 3.12 -34.57
N ARG A 342 1.96 4.32 -34.83
CA ARG A 342 2.94 5.01 -33.99
C ARG A 342 2.39 6.36 -33.54
N PRO A 343 2.77 6.83 -32.34
CA PRO A 343 2.36 8.12 -31.86
C PRO A 343 3.06 9.25 -32.63
N LYS A 344 2.43 10.41 -32.61
CA LYS A 344 3.00 11.69 -33.10
C LYS A 344 3.33 12.59 -31.90
N VAL A 345 4.16 13.60 -32.13
CA VAL A 345 4.40 14.66 -31.13
C VAL A 345 3.07 15.33 -30.81
N GLY A 346 2.78 15.47 -29.52
CA GLY A 346 1.52 15.99 -29.00
C GLY A 346 0.48 14.91 -28.66
N ASP A 347 0.64 13.66 -29.12
CA ASP A 347 -0.26 12.59 -28.71
C ASP A 347 -0.11 12.29 -27.21
N ARG A 348 -1.21 11.90 -26.58
CA ARG A 348 -1.23 11.45 -25.19
C ARG A 348 -1.21 9.93 -25.13
N VAL A 349 -0.47 9.40 -24.17
CA VAL A 349 -0.39 7.96 -23.90
C VAL A 349 -0.59 7.66 -22.43
N TRP A 350 -1.16 6.49 -22.15
CA TRP A 350 -1.41 6.02 -20.81
C TRP A 350 -0.35 5.00 -20.39
N ILE A 351 0.13 5.13 -19.14
CA ILE A 351 1.14 4.25 -18.58
C ILE A 351 0.64 3.73 -17.24
N ILE A 352 0.69 2.40 -17.05
CA ILE A 352 0.55 1.77 -15.74
C ILE A 352 1.96 1.66 -15.15
N PRO A 353 2.26 2.32 -14.02
CA PRO A 353 3.56 2.22 -13.36
C PRO A 353 3.87 0.80 -12.91
N ASN A 354 5.14 0.45 -12.85
CA ASN A 354 5.56 -0.83 -12.25
C ASN A 354 5.17 -0.91 -10.77
N HIS A 355 5.39 0.16 -10.01
CA HIS A 355 5.01 0.23 -8.60
C HIS A 355 4.29 1.53 -8.25
N ILE A 356 2.98 1.43 -8.06
CA ILE A 356 2.11 2.60 -7.86
C ILE A 356 2.38 3.36 -6.56
N CYS A 357 2.82 2.68 -5.48
CA CYS A 357 3.04 3.34 -4.20
C CYS A 357 4.08 4.46 -4.27
N VAL A 358 5.18 4.22 -4.98
CA VAL A 358 6.24 5.22 -5.16
C VAL A 358 5.79 6.30 -6.12
N CYS A 359 5.10 5.94 -7.21
CA CYS A 359 4.54 6.88 -8.15
C CYS A 359 3.60 7.89 -7.45
N VAL A 360 2.66 7.42 -6.63
CA VAL A 360 1.77 8.30 -5.82
C VAL A 360 2.57 9.21 -4.90
N ASN A 361 3.59 8.69 -4.21
CA ASN A 361 4.40 9.49 -3.29
C ASN A 361 5.22 10.60 -3.99
N LEU A 362 5.45 10.50 -5.29
CA LEU A 362 6.11 11.53 -6.09
C LEU A 362 5.16 12.68 -6.48
N GLN A 363 3.85 12.45 -6.49
CA GLN A 363 2.85 13.43 -6.88
C GLN A 363 2.41 14.32 -5.71
N ASN A 364 2.10 15.59 -5.98
CA ASN A 364 1.43 16.48 -5.01
C ASN A 364 -0.07 16.21 -4.95
N SER A 365 -0.66 15.89 -6.11
CA SER A 365 -2.08 15.64 -6.32
C SER A 365 -2.28 14.54 -7.36
N PHE A 366 -3.49 14.05 -7.44
CA PHE A 366 -3.96 13.16 -8.51
C PHE A 366 -5.36 13.58 -8.94
N PHE A 367 -5.74 13.23 -10.15
CA PHE A 367 -7.08 13.47 -10.65
C PHE A 367 -7.96 12.23 -10.46
N LEU A 368 -9.03 12.37 -9.68
CA LEU A 368 -10.02 11.33 -9.51
C LEU A 368 -11.07 11.45 -10.61
N TYR A 369 -11.18 10.46 -11.47
CA TYR A 369 -12.21 10.39 -12.49
C TYR A 369 -13.47 9.73 -11.93
N GLN A 370 -14.60 10.42 -12.02
CA GLN A 370 -15.93 9.97 -11.61
C GLN A 370 -16.88 10.13 -12.80
N GLN A 371 -17.22 9.05 -13.46
CA GLN A 371 -18.03 9.05 -14.68
C GLN A 371 -19.36 9.80 -14.53
N ASP A 372 -19.99 9.67 -13.36
CA ASP A 372 -21.30 10.26 -13.07
C ASP A 372 -21.24 11.72 -12.58
N ASN A 373 -20.05 12.30 -12.50
CA ASN A 373 -19.86 13.70 -12.11
C ASN A 373 -19.72 14.58 -13.36
N PRO A 374 -20.74 15.39 -13.71
CA PRO A 374 -20.68 16.24 -14.91
C PRO A 374 -19.75 17.45 -14.76
N GLU A 375 -19.37 17.80 -13.54
CA GLU A 375 -18.45 18.92 -13.29
C GLU A 375 -17.04 18.58 -13.77
N HIS A 376 -16.39 19.51 -14.44
CA HIS A 376 -15.02 19.37 -14.95
C HIS A 376 -14.76 18.10 -15.77
N GLY A 377 -15.77 17.62 -16.52
CA GLY A 377 -15.65 16.40 -17.33
C GLY A 377 -15.47 15.12 -16.49
N GLY A 378 -15.92 15.12 -15.24
CA GLY A 378 -15.79 14.01 -14.32
C GLY A 378 -14.47 13.96 -13.55
N LEU A 379 -13.58 14.94 -13.70
CA LEU A 379 -12.28 14.98 -13.05
C LEU A 379 -12.27 15.90 -11.82
N GLU A 380 -11.83 15.39 -10.70
CA GLU A 380 -11.61 16.13 -9.45
C GLU A 380 -10.15 16.04 -9.03
N GLU A 381 -9.46 17.16 -8.87
CA GLU A 381 -8.10 17.16 -8.36
C GLU A 381 -8.09 16.99 -6.84
N LEU A 382 -7.38 15.98 -6.36
CA LEU A 382 -7.26 15.64 -4.95
C LEU A 382 -5.79 15.65 -4.53
N ALA A 383 -5.51 16.21 -3.35
CA ALA A 383 -4.17 16.18 -2.77
C ALA A 383 -3.75 14.74 -2.38
N VAL A 384 -2.46 14.45 -2.48
CA VAL A 384 -1.83 13.32 -1.81
C VAL A 384 -1.53 13.74 -0.37
N ASP A 385 -2.53 13.63 0.53
CA ASP A 385 -2.56 14.23 1.86
C ASP A 385 -1.34 13.93 2.74
N ALA A 386 -0.78 12.72 2.61
CA ALA A 386 0.39 12.28 3.36
C ALA A 386 1.66 12.22 2.51
N ARG A 387 1.72 12.95 1.37
CA ARG A 387 2.95 13.05 0.58
C ARG A 387 4.11 13.60 1.41
N GLY A 388 5.29 12.98 1.29
CA GLY A 388 6.48 13.41 2.03
C GLY A 388 6.46 13.13 3.53
N MET A 389 5.39 12.54 4.07
CA MET A 389 5.29 12.16 5.47
C MET A 389 6.08 10.86 5.73
N LEU A 390 7.41 10.94 5.60
CA LEU A 390 8.33 9.80 5.68
C LEU A 390 9.04 9.69 7.04
N VAL A 391 8.72 10.55 7.98
CA VAL A 391 9.31 10.63 9.33
C VAL A 391 8.26 10.46 10.41
#